data_8be038b1d0f1799990e29135ab440e2b
#
_entry.id   8be038b1d0f1799990e29135ab440e2b
#
_cell.length_a   1.000
_cell.length_b   1.000
_cell.length_c   1.000
_cell.angle_alpha   90.00
_cell.angle_beta   90.00
_cell.angle_gamma   90.00
#
_symmetry.space_group_name_H-M   'P 1'
#
loop_
_entity.id
_entity.type
_entity.pdbx_description
1 polymer ?
#
loop_
_entity_poly.entity_id
_entity_poly.type
_entity_poly.pdbx_seq_one_letter_code
_entity_poly.pdbx_strand_id
1 'polypeptide(L)'
;AEIRKILEDIPGARFTLKNDGPGESFAILLSSENMAALTTTSAAVEKELRGLKTLSNVNSTASLQRPEITIRPDFARAADLGITTEAIADTLRIATSGDFNPYLAKLSLDNRQIYVRVHMAEDGLQNIESIANLRIPARSGQTPLAGIATITTSAGPSRIDRYDRRRYVTLSADLGGTPLGSAMEEAMALPSITNKPSGVKLIEMGDGEMMNELFAGFGIAMLAGILCVFCVLVLLFKNFFQPITLLSALPLSFGGSIIMLLITGWEMGLPALIGIVMLM
;
A
#
# COMPACT_ATOMS: atom_id res chain seq x y z
N ALA A 1 -18.26 8.11 -14.49
CA ALA A 1 -17.53 9.12 -15.28
C ALA A 1 -17.81 10.54 -14.79
N GLU A 2 -19.07 10.94 -14.53
CA GLU A 2 -19.45 12.32 -14.11
C GLU A 2 -18.91 12.69 -12.72
N ILE A 3 -19.03 11.80 -11.73
CA ILE A 3 -18.53 12.04 -10.37
C ILE A 3 -17.01 12.28 -10.36
N ARG A 4 -16.26 11.59 -11.22
CA ARG A 4 -14.81 11.75 -11.33
C ARG A 4 -14.43 13.16 -11.80
N LYS A 5 -15.14 13.72 -12.79
CA LYS A 5 -14.91 15.09 -13.26
C LYS A 5 -15.15 16.16 -12.19
N ILE A 6 -16.18 15.96 -11.36
CA ILE A 6 -16.50 16.90 -10.27
C ILE A 6 -15.44 16.84 -9.16
N LEU A 7 -14.88 15.65 -8.89
CA LEU A 7 -13.87 15.46 -7.86
C LEU A 7 -12.47 15.93 -8.29
N GLU A 8 -12.14 15.88 -9.59
CA GLU A 8 -10.87 16.40 -10.12
C GLU A 8 -10.71 17.92 -9.97
N ASP A 9 -11.81 18.65 -9.87
CA ASP A 9 -11.82 20.12 -9.69
C ASP A 9 -11.48 20.56 -8.25
N ILE A 10 -11.33 19.63 -7.29
CA ILE A 10 -11.00 19.97 -5.90
C ILE A 10 -9.49 19.96 -5.71
N PRO A 11 -8.82 21.12 -5.61
CA PRO A 11 -7.37 21.17 -5.48
C PRO A 11 -6.92 20.62 -4.12
N GLY A 12 -5.85 19.82 -4.13
CA GLY A 12 -5.22 19.27 -2.93
C GLY A 12 -5.87 18.02 -2.33
N ALA A 13 -6.96 17.51 -2.93
CA ALA A 13 -7.58 16.27 -2.51
C ALA A 13 -7.27 15.12 -3.49
N ARG A 14 -6.99 13.95 -2.97
CA ARG A 14 -6.84 12.71 -3.75
C ARG A 14 -8.06 11.84 -3.51
N PHE A 15 -8.77 11.51 -4.57
CA PHE A 15 -9.95 10.67 -4.50
C PHE A 15 -9.65 9.30 -5.12
N THR A 16 -9.92 8.25 -4.37
CA THR A 16 -9.90 6.88 -4.87
C THR A 16 -11.35 6.39 -4.92
N LEU A 17 -11.88 6.25 -6.11
CA LEU A 17 -13.19 5.63 -6.29
C LEU A 17 -12.99 4.12 -6.26
N LYS A 18 -13.26 3.51 -5.11
CA LYS A 18 -13.27 2.06 -4.99
C LYS A 18 -14.57 1.55 -5.63
N ASN A 19 -14.44 0.83 -6.72
CA ASN A 19 -15.57 0.15 -7.32
C ASN A 19 -15.79 -1.15 -6.52
N ASP A 20 -16.86 -1.24 -5.73
CA ASP A 20 -17.23 -2.47 -5.02
C ASP A 20 -17.84 -3.52 -5.97
N GLY A 21 -17.85 -3.27 -7.28
CA GLY A 21 -18.23 -4.23 -8.30
C GLY A 21 -17.07 -5.20 -8.63
N PRO A 22 -17.34 -6.25 -9.41
CA PRO A 22 -16.34 -7.19 -9.89
C PRO A 22 -15.47 -6.52 -10.98
N GLY A 23 -14.62 -5.59 -10.57
CA GLY A 23 -13.64 -4.91 -11.41
C GLY A 23 -12.26 -5.26 -10.91
N GLU A 24 -11.42 -5.74 -11.82
CA GLU A 24 -10.01 -6.01 -11.55
C GLU A 24 -9.29 -4.73 -11.15
N SER A 25 -8.46 -4.80 -10.12
CA SER A 25 -7.65 -3.69 -9.61
C SER A 25 -6.17 -3.99 -9.76
N PHE A 26 -5.42 -3.03 -10.31
CA PHE A 26 -3.97 -3.14 -10.36
C PHE A 26 -3.38 -2.75 -9.00
N ALA A 27 -2.64 -3.65 -8.39
CA ALA A 27 -1.91 -3.39 -7.16
C ALA A 27 -0.60 -4.19 -7.09
N ILE A 28 0.50 -3.49 -6.82
CA ILE A 28 1.81 -4.09 -6.56
C ILE A 28 2.36 -3.58 -5.24
N LEU A 29 3.10 -4.43 -4.55
CA LEU A 29 3.74 -4.15 -3.29
C LEU A 29 5.26 -4.18 -3.46
N LEU A 30 5.92 -3.11 -3.06
CA LEU A 30 7.37 -3.06 -2.93
C LEU A 30 7.73 -3.15 -1.46
N SER A 31 8.57 -4.11 -1.07
CA SER A 31 9.00 -4.29 0.32
C SER A 31 10.52 -4.25 0.45
N SER A 32 11.01 -3.62 1.51
CA SER A 32 12.44 -3.55 1.81
C SER A 32 12.71 -3.35 3.30
N GLU A 33 13.87 -3.80 3.74
CA GLU A 33 14.42 -3.45 5.07
C GLU A 33 15.04 -2.05 5.06
N ASN A 34 15.56 -1.62 3.89
CA ASN A 34 16.15 -0.29 3.73
C ASN A 34 15.11 0.71 3.26
N MET A 35 14.76 1.65 4.13
CA MET A 35 13.73 2.66 3.86
C MET A 35 14.15 3.62 2.72
N ALA A 36 15.42 4.01 2.65
CA ALA A 36 15.88 4.92 1.59
C ALA A 36 15.75 4.26 0.20
N ALA A 37 16.19 2.99 0.09
CA ALA A 37 16.04 2.22 -1.14
C ALA A 37 14.56 2.03 -1.52
N LEU A 38 13.69 1.75 -0.54
CA LEU A 38 12.25 1.59 -0.76
C LEU A 38 11.62 2.88 -1.30
N THR A 39 11.91 4.02 -0.66
CA THR A 39 11.33 5.31 -1.05
C THR A 39 11.81 5.76 -2.43
N THR A 40 13.09 5.62 -2.74
CA THR A 40 13.62 5.99 -4.07
C THR A 40 13.07 5.08 -5.16
N THR A 41 13.02 3.76 -4.92
CA THR A 41 12.48 2.82 -5.91
C THR A 41 10.98 3.01 -6.10
N SER A 42 10.20 3.18 -5.02
CA SER A 42 8.75 3.39 -5.13
C SER A 42 8.41 4.69 -5.87
N ALA A 43 9.15 5.77 -5.66
CA ALA A 43 8.96 7.03 -6.38
C ALA A 43 9.31 6.89 -7.88
N ALA A 44 10.37 6.15 -8.22
CA ALA A 44 10.74 5.89 -9.62
C ALA A 44 9.66 5.04 -10.32
N VAL A 45 9.23 3.94 -9.69
CA VAL A 45 8.18 3.07 -10.23
C VAL A 45 6.85 3.82 -10.36
N GLU A 46 6.46 4.62 -9.35
CA GLU A 46 5.25 5.47 -9.43
C GLU A 46 5.29 6.42 -10.63
N LYS A 47 6.44 7.05 -10.88
CA LYS A 47 6.62 7.95 -12.02
C LYS A 47 6.51 7.21 -13.36
N GLU A 48 7.10 6.03 -13.47
CA GLU A 48 7.04 5.21 -14.68
C GLU A 48 5.62 4.67 -14.92
N LEU A 49 4.94 4.17 -13.88
CA LEU A 49 3.55 3.71 -13.97
C LEU A 49 2.60 4.81 -14.44
N ARG A 50 2.80 6.06 -14.01
CA ARG A 50 2.02 7.20 -14.50
C ARG A 50 2.25 7.51 -15.98
N GLY A 51 3.34 7.04 -16.56
CA GLY A 51 3.64 7.16 -17.99
C GLY A 51 2.93 6.13 -18.86
N LEU A 52 2.41 5.05 -18.27
CA LEU A 52 1.68 4.02 -19.00
C LEU A 52 0.27 4.51 -19.35
N LYS A 53 -0.13 4.29 -20.60
CA LYS A 53 -1.48 4.64 -21.08
C LYS A 53 -2.55 3.66 -20.62
N THR A 54 -2.14 2.48 -20.22
CA THR A 54 -2.98 1.38 -19.74
C THR A 54 -3.47 1.59 -18.31
N LEU A 55 -2.76 2.44 -17.54
CA LEU A 55 -3.07 2.73 -16.14
C LEU A 55 -3.53 4.18 -15.97
N SER A 56 -4.47 4.38 -15.07
CA SER A 56 -4.95 5.68 -14.64
C SER A 56 -4.97 5.76 -13.10
N ASN A 57 -4.99 6.98 -12.55
CA ASN A 57 -5.05 7.21 -11.10
C ASN A 57 -3.99 6.44 -10.29
N VAL A 58 -2.74 6.46 -10.75
CA VAL A 58 -1.65 5.80 -10.02
C VAL A 58 -1.46 6.45 -8.65
N ASN A 59 -1.67 5.67 -7.61
CA ASN A 59 -1.54 6.07 -6.21
C ASN A 59 -0.45 5.26 -5.52
N SER A 60 0.29 5.93 -4.64
CA SER A 60 1.31 5.31 -3.80
C SER A 60 1.04 5.61 -2.33
N THR A 61 1.14 4.60 -1.47
CA THR A 61 1.06 4.80 -0.02
C THR A 61 2.26 5.58 0.52
N ALA A 62 3.39 5.59 -0.19
CA ALA A 62 4.56 6.40 0.16
C ALA A 62 4.35 7.89 -0.05
N SER A 63 3.47 8.29 -0.98
CA SER A 63 3.20 9.70 -1.29
C SER A 63 2.24 10.36 -0.30
N LEU A 64 1.64 9.59 0.61
CA LEU A 64 0.81 10.10 1.70
C LEU A 64 1.72 10.58 2.83
N GLN A 65 2.19 11.81 2.69
CA GLN A 65 2.99 12.47 3.72
C GLN A 65 2.10 13.38 4.57
N ARG A 66 2.38 13.39 5.86
CA ARG A 66 1.71 14.28 6.80
C ARG A 66 2.71 15.37 7.22
N PRO A 67 2.34 16.66 7.14
CA PRO A 67 3.21 17.71 7.67
C PRO A 67 3.39 17.50 9.18
N GLU A 68 4.62 17.54 9.62
CA GLU A 68 4.99 17.38 11.03
C GLU A 68 6.00 18.45 11.44
N ILE A 69 5.98 18.84 12.72
CA ILE A 69 6.97 19.72 13.31
C ILE A 69 8.00 18.85 14.01
N THR A 70 9.23 18.87 13.51
CA THR A 70 10.36 18.16 14.11
C THR A 70 11.13 19.09 15.01
N ILE A 71 11.26 18.72 16.28
CA ILE A 71 11.99 19.47 17.30
C ILE A 71 13.22 18.65 17.67
N ARG A 72 14.40 19.22 17.41
CA ARG A 72 15.69 18.60 17.73
C ARG A 72 16.36 19.38 18.84
N PRO A 73 16.40 18.87 20.09
CA PRO A 73 17.07 19.51 21.20
C PRO A 73 18.59 19.58 20.98
N ASP A 74 19.19 20.71 21.36
CA ASP A 74 20.62 20.82 21.56
C ASP A 74 20.94 20.31 22.98
N PHE A 75 21.42 19.09 23.06
CA PHE A 75 21.67 18.43 24.35
C PHE A 75 22.76 19.13 25.18
N ALA A 76 23.77 19.72 24.55
CA ALA A 76 24.81 20.42 25.25
C ALA A 76 24.25 21.70 25.94
N ARG A 77 23.52 22.49 25.19
CA ARG A 77 22.89 23.71 25.68
C ARG A 77 21.79 23.45 26.70
N ALA A 78 21.02 22.39 26.52
CA ALA A 78 20.00 21.97 27.49
C ALA A 78 20.66 21.53 28.82
N ALA A 79 21.76 20.77 28.76
CA ALA A 79 22.51 20.35 29.93
C ALA A 79 23.10 21.56 30.74
N ASP A 80 23.67 22.56 30.04
CA ASP A 80 24.20 23.78 30.67
C ASP A 80 23.11 24.54 31.45
N LEU A 81 21.88 24.54 30.94
CA LEU A 81 20.71 25.15 31.57
C LEU A 81 20.02 24.26 32.60
N GLY A 82 20.49 23.00 32.75
CA GLY A 82 19.91 22.00 33.65
C GLY A 82 18.53 21.54 33.20
N ILE A 83 18.26 21.56 31.89
CA ILE A 83 17.00 21.14 31.28
C ILE A 83 17.11 19.66 30.86
N THR A 84 16.20 18.82 31.31
CA THR A 84 16.14 17.40 30.94
C THR A 84 15.30 17.22 29.66
N THR A 85 15.60 16.16 28.90
CA THR A 85 14.78 15.77 27.73
C THR A 85 13.34 15.46 28.12
N GLU A 86 13.13 14.94 29.32
CA GLU A 86 11.80 14.69 29.88
C GLU A 86 11.01 15.98 30.05
N ALA A 87 11.63 17.03 30.62
CA ALA A 87 10.98 18.34 30.80
C ALA A 87 10.55 18.95 29.45
N ILE A 88 11.40 18.81 28.40
CA ILE A 88 11.07 19.24 27.03
C ILE A 88 9.88 18.44 26.50
N ALA A 89 9.94 17.11 26.60
CA ALA A 89 8.90 16.22 26.08
C ALA A 89 7.56 16.44 26.79
N ASP A 90 7.55 16.57 28.11
CA ASP A 90 6.33 16.80 28.88
C ASP A 90 5.71 18.16 28.58
N THR A 91 6.52 19.22 28.49
CA THR A 91 6.01 20.55 28.14
C THR A 91 5.36 20.54 26.76
N LEU A 92 6.03 19.92 25.78
CA LEU A 92 5.50 19.79 24.40
C LEU A 92 4.23 18.93 24.38
N ARG A 93 4.22 17.79 25.05
CA ARG A 93 3.08 16.91 25.11
C ARG A 93 1.86 17.61 25.71
N ILE A 94 2.03 18.28 26.85
CA ILE A 94 0.94 19.01 27.52
C ILE A 94 0.45 20.17 26.64
N ALA A 95 1.37 20.93 26.03
CA ALA A 95 1.00 22.04 25.19
C ALA A 95 0.23 21.60 23.94
N THR A 96 0.64 20.52 23.26
CA THR A 96 0.05 20.07 21.98
C THR A 96 -1.17 19.16 22.15
N SER A 97 -1.02 18.09 22.89
CA SER A 97 -2.06 17.04 23.01
C SER A 97 -2.87 17.14 24.29
N GLY A 98 -2.43 17.96 25.24
CA GLY A 98 -2.93 17.93 26.61
C GLY A 98 -2.44 16.71 27.37
N ASP A 99 -2.70 16.68 28.68
CA ASP A 99 -2.37 15.53 29.50
C ASP A 99 -3.40 14.39 29.32
N PHE A 100 -3.05 13.15 29.67
CA PHE A 100 -3.92 12.00 29.48
C PHE A 100 -4.48 11.50 30.83
N ASN A 101 -5.57 10.76 30.78
CA ASN A 101 -6.42 10.43 31.90
C ASN A 101 -5.75 10.04 33.23
N PRO A 102 -4.69 9.23 33.32
CA PRO A 102 -4.08 8.90 34.61
C PRO A 102 -3.44 10.09 35.33
N TYR A 103 -3.01 11.12 34.60
CA TYR A 103 -2.26 12.28 35.12
C TYR A 103 -3.08 13.57 35.19
N LEU A 104 -4.34 13.54 34.74
CA LEU A 104 -5.18 14.71 34.75
C LEU A 104 -5.49 15.16 36.20
N ALA A 105 -5.35 16.46 36.44
CA ALA A 105 -5.84 17.08 37.65
C ALA A 105 -7.37 16.87 37.76
N LYS A 106 -7.85 16.66 38.97
CA LYS A 106 -9.28 16.50 39.27
C LYS A 106 -9.77 17.68 40.08
N LEU A 107 -10.84 18.32 39.61
CA LEU A 107 -11.59 19.29 40.36
C LEU A 107 -12.70 18.57 41.09
N SER A 108 -12.69 18.62 42.43
CA SER A 108 -13.73 18.05 43.27
C SER A 108 -14.87 19.06 43.45
N LEU A 109 -16.02 18.70 42.95
CA LEU A 109 -17.29 19.39 43.23
C LEU A 109 -18.04 18.63 44.33
N ASP A 110 -19.07 19.24 44.91
CA ASP A 110 -19.82 18.65 46.03
C ASP A 110 -20.36 17.24 45.78
N ASN A 111 -20.70 16.92 44.52
CA ASN A 111 -21.30 15.64 44.10
C ASN A 111 -20.51 14.81 43.11
N ARG A 112 -19.42 15.35 42.54
CA ARG A 112 -18.61 14.66 41.53
C ARG A 112 -17.22 15.23 41.38
N GLN A 113 -16.29 14.41 40.79
CA GLN A 113 -14.98 14.86 40.37
C GLN A 113 -14.99 15.05 38.85
N ILE A 114 -14.41 16.16 38.37
CA ILE A 114 -14.28 16.50 36.96
C ILE A 114 -12.79 16.53 36.60
N TYR A 115 -12.42 15.89 35.52
CA TYR A 115 -11.05 15.96 34.98
C TYR A 115 -10.81 17.31 34.32
N VAL A 116 -9.69 17.95 34.65
CA VAL A 116 -9.26 19.21 34.06
C VAL A 116 -8.11 18.91 33.11
N ARG A 117 -8.33 19.17 31.83
CA ARG A 117 -7.31 19.03 30.80
C ARG A 117 -6.85 20.43 30.36
N VAL A 118 -5.54 20.67 30.46
CA VAL A 118 -4.91 21.91 29.98
C VAL A 118 -4.18 21.61 28.69
N HIS A 119 -4.40 22.41 27.67
CA HIS A 119 -3.66 22.39 26.42
C HIS A 119 -3.59 23.83 25.84
N MET A 120 -2.72 24.04 24.86
CA MET A 120 -2.65 25.31 24.14
C MET A 120 -3.92 25.50 23.29
N ALA A 121 -4.35 26.75 23.10
CA ALA A 121 -5.45 27.06 22.18
C ALA A 121 -5.07 26.64 20.73
N GLU A 122 -6.07 26.21 19.95
CA GLU A 122 -5.85 25.68 18.60
C GLU A 122 -5.11 26.67 17.68
N ASP A 123 -5.44 27.96 17.78
CA ASP A 123 -4.75 29.02 17.02
C ASP A 123 -3.25 29.09 17.33
N GLY A 124 -2.86 28.80 18.59
CA GLY A 124 -1.47 28.74 19.01
C GLY A 124 -0.72 27.52 18.47
N LEU A 125 -1.41 26.40 18.25
CA LEU A 125 -0.82 25.16 17.69
C LEU A 125 -0.50 25.27 16.20
N GLN A 126 -1.23 26.13 15.47
CA GLN A 126 -1.01 26.35 14.04
C GLN A 126 0.19 27.26 13.76
N ASN A 127 0.67 28.00 14.76
CA ASN A 127 1.77 28.91 14.61
C ASN A 127 3.06 28.33 15.20
N ILE A 128 4.07 28.13 14.34
CA ILE A 128 5.39 27.62 14.74
C ILE A 128 6.07 28.52 15.76
N GLU A 129 5.86 29.84 15.66
CA GLU A 129 6.43 30.81 16.61
C GLU A 129 5.87 30.63 18.02
N SER A 130 4.59 30.27 18.15
CA SER A 130 3.98 29.97 19.44
C SER A 130 4.61 28.76 20.10
N ILE A 131 4.91 27.71 19.31
CA ILE A 131 5.62 26.53 19.78
C ILE A 131 7.07 26.85 20.12
N ALA A 132 7.75 27.71 19.33
CA ALA A 132 9.13 28.14 19.57
C ALA A 132 9.27 28.92 20.86
N ASN A 133 8.24 29.67 21.23
CA ASN A 133 8.20 30.53 22.45
C ASN A 133 7.70 29.77 23.69
N LEU A 134 7.37 28.46 23.59
CA LEU A 134 7.04 27.67 24.75
C LEU A 134 8.15 27.72 25.80
N ARG A 135 7.77 28.00 27.04
CA ARG A 135 8.71 28.11 28.13
C ARG A 135 8.95 26.75 28.79
N ILE A 136 10.21 26.34 28.74
CA ILE A 136 10.68 25.09 29.35
C ILE A 136 11.29 25.44 30.74
N PRO A 137 10.93 24.72 31.80
CA PRO A 137 11.53 24.91 33.13
C PRO A 137 13.02 24.57 33.09
N ALA A 138 13.85 25.53 33.55
CA ALA A 138 15.28 25.42 33.65
C ALA A 138 15.74 25.64 35.11
N ARG A 139 16.96 25.27 35.45
CA ARG A 139 17.51 25.44 36.82
C ARG A 139 17.43 26.88 37.33
N SER A 140 17.61 27.87 36.46
CA SER A 140 17.63 29.31 36.78
C SER A 140 16.38 30.08 36.31
N GLY A 141 15.25 29.37 36.14
CA GLY A 141 14.00 29.99 35.68
C GLY A 141 13.35 29.25 34.50
N GLN A 142 12.96 29.98 33.45
CA GLN A 142 12.31 29.45 32.28
C GLN A 142 13.06 29.90 31.02
N THR A 143 13.23 29.00 30.06
CA THR A 143 13.90 29.28 28.77
C THR A 143 12.95 28.97 27.62
N PRO A 144 12.88 29.81 26.58
CA PRO A 144 12.08 29.48 25.39
C PRO A 144 12.66 28.28 24.64
N LEU A 145 11.80 27.44 24.08
CA LEU A 145 12.18 26.22 23.34
C LEU A 145 13.16 26.53 22.19
N ALA A 146 12.94 27.62 21.46
CA ALA A 146 13.83 28.06 20.38
C ALA A 146 15.28 28.30 20.85
N GLY A 147 15.49 28.59 22.16
CA GLY A 147 16.82 28.75 22.72
C GLY A 147 17.61 27.49 22.91
N ILE A 148 16.94 26.33 22.94
CA ILE A 148 17.52 25.02 23.27
C ILE A 148 17.23 23.92 22.22
N ALA A 149 16.46 24.24 21.19
CA ALA A 149 16.09 23.27 20.16
C ALA A 149 15.97 23.95 18.79
N THR A 150 16.27 23.17 17.75
CA THR A 150 16.00 23.56 16.37
C THR A 150 14.62 23.02 15.99
N ILE A 151 13.76 23.92 15.52
CA ILE A 151 12.38 23.59 15.11
C ILE A 151 12.30 23.66 13.60
N THR A 152 11.91 22.57 12.96
CA THR A 152 11.80 22.49 11.49
C THR A 152 10.47 21.84 11.12
N THR A 153 9.87 22.32 10.03
CA THR A 153 8.73 21.61 9.42
C THR A 153 9.28 20.55 8.51
N SER A 154 8.82 19.33 8.70
CA SER A 154 9.16 18.18 7.87
C SER A 154 7.89 17.48 7.37
N ALA A 155 8.05 16.53 6.50
CA ALA A 155 6.97 15.68 6.03
C ALA A 155 7.29 14.24 6.42
N GLY A 156 6.49 13.71 7.31
CA GLY A 156 6.61 12.33 7.77
C GLY A 156 5.60 11.40 7.09
N PRO A 157 5.86 10.10 7.04
CA PRO A 157 4.91 9.14 6.51
C PRO A 157 3.66 9.12 7.38
N SER A 158 2.48 9.26 6.77
CA SER A 158 1.21 9.23 7.50
C SER A 158 0.95 7.87 8.15
N ARG A 159 1.47 6.81 7.56
CA ARG A 159 1.37 5.43 8.03
C ARG A 159 2.62 4.63 7.67
N ILE A 160 3.03 3.74 8.56
CA ILE A 160 4.13 2.82 8.34
C ILE A 160 3.56 1.41 8.32
N ASP A 161 3.42 0.86 7.13
CA ASP A 161 2.92 -0.49 6.92
C ASP A 161 4.07 -1.50 6.87
N ARG A 162 3.82 -2.71 7.39
CA ARG A 162 4.77 -3.82 7.36
C ARG A 162 4.11 -5.09 6.85
N TYR A 163 4.77 -5.75 5.92
CA TYR A 163 4.45 -7.07 5.42
C TYR A 163 5.66 -7.98 5.66
N ASP A 164 5.44 -9.12 6.27
CA ASP A 164 6.52 -10.04 6.66
C ASP A 164 7.68 -9.33 7.39
N ARG A 165 7.34 -8.49 8.39
CA ARG A 165 8.24 -7.66 9.21
C ARG A 165 9.01 -6.58 8.45
N ARG A 166 8.92 -6.50 7.13
CA ARG A 166 9.56 -5.49 6.28
C ARG A 166 8.62 -4.34 6.02
N ARG A 167 9.16 -3.16 5.87
CA ARG A 167 8.36 -2.02 5.43
C ARG A 167 7.95 -2.21 3.98
N TYR A 168 6.75 -1.81 3.65
CA TYR A 168 6.29 -1.87 2.29
C TYR A 168 5.55 -0.61 1.84
N VAL A 169 5.51 -0.44 0.54
CA VAL A 169 4.73 0.57 -0.16
C VAL A 169 3.85 -0.13 -1.17
N THR A 170 2.56 0.19 -1.15
CA THR A 170 1.63 -0.29 -2.17
C THR A 170 1.49 0.78 -3.25
N LEU A 171 1.61 0.34 -4.49
CA LEU A 171 1.29 1.11 -5.68
C LEU A 171 0.03 0.52 -6.28
N SER A 172 -1.01 1.33 -6.40
CA SER A 172 -2.30 0.93 -6.96
C SER A 172 -2.68 1.86 -8.10
N ALA A 173 -3.37 1.32 -9.08
CA ALA A 173 -3.86 2.09 -10.22
C ALA A 173 -5.21 1.53 -10.70
N ASP A 174 -5.97 2.39 -11.38
CA ASP A 174 -7.17 1.97 -12.07
C ASP A 174 -6.80 1.50 -13.48
N LEU A 175 -7.38 0.40 -13.91
CA LEU A 175 -7.27 -0.13 -15.27
C LEU A 175 -8.19 0.72 -16.17
N GLY A 176 -7.60 1.38 -17.18
CA GLY A 176 -8.31 2.26 -18.11
C GLY A 176 -9.17 1.53 -19.16
N GLY A 177 -9.67 0.32 -18.83
CA GLY A 177 -10.33 -0.59 -19.77
C GLY A 177 -9.38 -1.61 -20.39
N THR A 178 -8.12 -1.64 -19.94
CA THR A 178 -7.12 -2.63 -20.31
C THR A 178 -7.20 -3.81 -19.34
N PRO A 179 -7.00 -5.06 -19.79
CA PRO A 179 -6.94 -6.22 -18.91
C PRO A 179 -5.84 -6.11 -17.87
N LEU A 180 -6.08 -6.66 -16.70
CA LEU A 180 -5.10 -6.69 -15.62
C LEU A 180 -3.80 -7.40 -16.04
N GLY A 181 -3.91 -8.54 -16.77
CA GLY A 181 -2.76 -9.29 -17.24
C GLY A 181 -1.81 -8.47 -18.11
N SER A 182 -2.36 -7.76 -19.12
CA SER A 182 -1.57 -6.90 -20.01
C SER A 182 -0.97 -5.71 -19.27
N ALA A 183 -1.73 -5.08 -18.36
CA ALA A 183 -1.24 -3.98 -17.55
C ALA A 183 -0.13 -4.44 -16.58
N MET A 184 -0.24 -5.65 -16.02
CA MET A 184 0.78 -6.23 -15.16
C MET A 184 2.06 -6.54 -15.94
N GLU A 185 1.95 -7.11 -17.16
CA GLU A 185 3.09 -7.39 -18.03
C GLU A 185 3.85 -6.11 -18.41
N GLU A 186 3.13 -5.05 -18.82
CA GLU A 186 3.73 -3.75 -19.08
C GLU A 186 4.41 -3.16 -17.86
N ALA A 187 3.78 -3.27 -16.68
CA ALA A 187 4.35 -2.79 -15.45
C ALA A 187 5.62 -3.57 -15.05
N MET A 188 5.62 -4.89 -15.19
CA MET A 188 6.79 -5.73 -14.88
C MET A 188 7.97 -5.48 -15.82
N ALA A 189 7.72 -5.02 -17.04
CA ALA A 189 8.77 -4.65 -18.01
C ALA A 189 9.43 -3.30 -17.72
N LEU A 190 8.91 -2.51 -16.76
CA LEU A 190 9.46 -1.20 -16.43
C LEU A 190 10.91 -1.27 -15.95
N PRO A 191 11.78 -0.35 -16.38
CA PRO A 191 13.19 -0.32 -16.01
C PRO A 191 13.44 -0.28 -14.51
N SER A 192 12.65 0.50 -13.77
CA SER A 192 12.76 0.60 -12.30
C SER A 192 12.36 -0.68 -11.57
N ILE A 193 11.53 -1.52 -12.16
CA ILE A 193 11.15 -2.83 -11.62
C ILE A 193 12.19 -3.88 -12.00
N THR A 194 12.65 -3.88 -13.25
CA THR A 194 13.65 -4.83 -13.75
C THR A 194 15.02 -4.63 -13.08
N ASN A 195 15.45 -3.37 -12.92
CA ASN A 195 16.74 -3.00 -12.33
C ASN A 195 16.63 -2.62 -10.84
N LYS A 196 15.63 -3.12 -10.12
CA LYS A 196 15.45 -2.81 -8.71
C LYS A 196 16.67 -3.25 -7.87
N PRO A 197 17.02 -2.49 -6.81
CA PRO A 197 18.06 -2.90 -5.87
C PRO A 197 17.77 -4.28 -5.25
N SER A 198 18.79 -5.09 -5.02
CA SER A 198 18.68 -6.46 -4.50
C SER A 198 17.92 -6.56 -3.16
N GLY A 199 17.87 -5.47 -2.39
CA GLY A 199 17.13 -5.39 -1.12
C GLY A 199 15.64 -5.06 -1.25
N VAL A 200 15.15 -4.74 -2.46
CA VAL A 200 13.74 -4.43 -2.71
C VAL A 200 13.07 -5.64 -3.35
N LYS A 201 12.06 -6.17 -2.69
CA LYS A 201 11.21 -7.25 -3.21
C LYS A 201 9.94 -6.66 -3.79
N LEU A 202 9.53 -7.16 -4.93
CA LEU A 202 8.24 -6.87 -5.52
C LEU A 202 7.33 -8.07 -5.29
N ILE A 203 6.11 -7.82 -4.88
CA ILE A 203 5.07 -8.82 -4.62
C ILE A 203 3.82 -8.32 -5.33
N GLU A 204 3.25 -9.15 -6.15
CA GLU A 204 1.93 -8.92 -6.73
C GLU A 204 0.88 -9.06 -5.62
N MET A 205 -0.12 -8.19 -5.62
CA MET A 205 -1.18 -8.22 -4.63
C MET A 205 -2.56 -8.18 -5.27
N GLY A 206 -3.53 -8.68 -4.50
CA GLY A 206 -4.93 -8.60 -4.88
C GLY A 206 -5.24 -9.51 -6.07
N ASP A 207 -5.92 -8.94 -7.09
CA ASP A 207 -6.42 -9.71 -8.22
C ASP A 207 -5.30 -10.31 -9.09
N GLY A 208 -4.12 -9.68 -9.14
CA GLY A 208 -2.96 -10.23 -9.86
C GLY A 208 -2.41 -11.51 -9.24
N GLU A 209 -2.25 -11.54 -7.91
CA GLU A 209 -1.83 -12.73 -7.17
C GLU A 209 -2.87 -13.85 -7.31
N MET A 210 -4.16 -13.51 -7.13
CA MET A 210 -5.26 -14.45 -7.26
C MET A 210 -5.34 -15.05 -8.68
N MET A 211 -5.15 -14.24 -9.72
CA MET A 211 -5.10 -14.72 -11.10
C MET A 211 -3.99 -15.74 -11.30
N ASN A 212 -2.78 -15.46 -10.85
CA ASN A 212 -1.64 -16.37 -10.98
C ASN A 212 -1.87 -17.69 -10.23
N GLU A 213 -2.41 -17.63 -9.02
CA GLU A 213 -2.76 -18.83 -8.25
C GLU A 213 -3.85 -19.65 -8.94
N LEU A 214 -4.89 -19.00 -9.48
CA LEU A 214 -5.96 -19.66 -10.22
C LEU A 214 -5.41 -20.34 -11.48
N PHE A 215 -4.60 -19.65 -12.29
CA PHE A 215 -4.01 -20.26 -13.49
C PHE A 215 -3.14 -21.47 -13.15
N ALA A 216 -2.30 -21.39 -12.13
CA ALA A 216 -1.50 -22.50 -11.65
C ALA A 216 -2.36 -23.65 -11.13
N GLY A 217 -3.38 -23.36 -10.32
CA GLY A 217 -4.31 -24.33 -9.79
C GLY A 217 -5.11 -25.06 -10.89
N PHE A 218 -5.62 -24.30 -11.86
CA PHE A 218 -6.31 -24.88 -13.03
C PHE A 218 -5.38 -25.76 -13.86
N GLY A 219 -4.13 -25.35 -14.08
CA GLY A 219 -3.15 -26.17 -14.81
C GLY A 219 -2.90 -27.52 -14.14
N ILE A 220 -2.72 -27.51 -12.82
CA ILE A 220 -2.55 -28.76 -12.03
C ILE A 220 -3.81 -29.61 -12.07
N ALA A 221 -5.00 -29.01 -11.89
CA ALA A 221 -6.26 -29.71 -11.93
C ALA A 221 -6.52 -30.37 -13.30
N MET A 222 -6.23 -29.64 -14.38
CA MET A 222 -6.33 -30.17 -15.75
C MET A 222 -5.42 -31.37 -15.97
N LEU A 223 -4.16 -31.26 -15.55
CA LEU A 223 -3.19 -32.32 -15.70
C LEU A 223 -3.62 -33.58 -14.90
N ALA A 224 -4.07 -33.37 -13.66
CA ALA A 224 -4.60 -34.45 -12.82
C ALA A 224 -5.86 -35.09 -13.44
N GLY A 225 -6.76 -34.28 -14.00
CA GLY A 225 -7.97 -34.76 -14.69
C GLY A 225 -7.63 -35.63 -15.91
N ILE A 226 -6.73 -35.15 -16.78
CA ILE A 226 -6.26 -35.91 -17.95
C ILE A 226 -5.66 -37.25 -17.52
N LEU A 227 -4.83 -37.25 -16.49
CA LEU A 227 -4.21 -38.46 -15.98
C LEU A 227 -5.23 -39.43 -15.41
N CYS A 228 -6.23 -38.93 -14.68
CA CYS A 228 -7.33 -39.76 -14.15
C CYS A 228 -8.15 -40.40 -15.28
N VAL A 229 -8.56 -39.61 -16.29
CA VAL A 229 -9.29 -40.10 -17.46
C VAL A 229 -8.44 -41.13 -18.22
N PHE A 230 -7.14 -40.86 -18.40
CA PHE A 230 -6.22 -41.82 -19.03
C PHE A 230 -6.19 -43.15 -18.29
N CYS A 231 -6.05 -43.14 -16.96
CA CYS A 231 -6.04 -44.35 -16.14
C CYS A 231 -7.36 -45.15 -16.30
N VAL A 232 -8.50 -44.47 -16.24
CA VAL A 232 -9.81 -45.10 -16.40
C VAL A 232 -9.94 -45.71 -17.79
N LEU A 233 -9.54 -45.01 -18.83
CA LEU A 233 -9.59 -45.53 -20.21
C LEU A 233 -8.66 -46.75 -20.42
N VAL A 234 -7.44 -46.71 -19.84
CA VAL A 234 -6.52 -47.86 -19.90
C VAL A 234 -7.15 -49.09 -19.24
N LEU A 235 -7.80 -48.92 -18.09
CA LEU A 235 -8.50 -50.03 -17.41
C LEU A 235 -9.67 -50.54 -18.22
N LEU A 236 -10.42 -49.66 -18.90
CA LEU A 236 -11.58 -50.01 -19.68
C LEU A 236 -11.19 -50.76 -20.97
N PHE A 237 -10.22 -50.25 -21.71
CA PHE A 237 -9.81 -50.80 -23.00
C PHE A 237 -8.73 -51.88 -22.88
N LYS A 238 -8.12 -52.07 -21.71
CA LYS A 238 -6.99 -53.00 -21.47
C LYS A 238 -5.85 -52.86 -22.49
N ASN A 239 -5.71 -51.66 -23.02
CA ASN A 239 -4.70 -51.29 -24.03
C ASN A 239 -4.26 -49.85 -23.82
N PHE A 240 -2.96 -49.52 -23.98
CA PHE A 240 -2.43 -48.18 -23.81
C PHE A 240 -2.60 -47.30 -25.05
N PHE A 241 -2.69 -47.84 -26.25
CA PHE A 241 -2.75 -47.06 -27.48
C PHE A 241 -4.12 -46.41 -27.72
N GLN A 242 -5.20 -47.09 -27.41
CA GLN A 242 -6.56 -46.57 -27.61
C GLN A 242 -6.85 -45.31 -26.76
N PRO A 243 -6.51 -45.25 -25.47
CA PRO A 243 -6.63 -44.04 -24.70
C PRO A 243 -5.86 -42.85 -25.25
N ILE A 244 -4.65 -43.09 -25.77
CA ILE A 244 -3.82 -41.99 -26.34
C ILE A 244 -4.50 -41.40 -27.59
N THR A 245 -5.09 -42.21 -28.46
CA THR A 245 -5.80 -41.70 -29.62
C THR A 245 -7.06 -40.92 -29.25
N LEU A 246 -7.78 -41.31 -28.20
CA LEU A 246 -8.94 -40.57 -27.71
C LEU A 246 -8.51 -39.25 -27.07
N LEU A 247 -7.48 -39.28 -26.25
CA LEU A 247 -6.97 -38.06 -25.59
C LEU A 247 -6.30 -37.10 -26.57
N SER A 248 -5.86 -37.52 -27.74
CA SER A 248 -5.33 -36.63 -28.79
C SER A 248 -6.36 -35.63 -29.33
N ALA A 249 -7.67 -35.88 -29.09
CA ALA A 249 -8.71 -34.90 -29.38
C ALA A 249 -8.69 -33.65 -28.45
N LEU A 250 -8.16 -33.79 -27.23
CA LEU A 250 -8.11 -32.68 -26.24
C LEU A 250 -7.24 -31.51 -26.75
N PRO A 251 -6.00 -31.70 -27.21
CA PRO A 251 -5.21 -30.60 -27.76
C PRO A 251 -5.89 -29.89 -28.92
N LEU A 252 -6.64 -30.61 -29.75
CA LEU A 252 -7.39 -30.06 -30.88
C LEU A 252 -8.55 -29.17 -30.39
N SER A 253 -9.26 -29.61 -29.36
CA SER A 253 -10.34 -28.86 -28.73
C SER A 253 -9.82 -27.55 -28.06
N PHE A 254 -8.68 -27.63 -27.36
CA PHE A 254 -8.03 -26.45 -26.80
C PHE A 254 -7.60 -25.46 -27.89
N GLY A 255 -6.99 -25.96 -28.96
CA GLY A 255 -6.61 -25.14 -30.11
C GLY A 255 -7.82 -24.40 -30.69
N GLY A 256 -8.94 -25.07 -30.83
CA GLY A 256 -10.20 -24.49 -31.31
C GLY A 256 -10.71 -23.37 -30.40
N SER A 257 -10.70 -23.58 -29.09
CA SER A 257 -11.16 -22.56 -28.13
C SER A 257 -10.23 -21.34 -28.10
N ILE A 258 -8.92 -21.52 -28.18
CA ILE A 258 -7.94 -20.41 -28.25
C ILE A 258 -8.12 -19.61 -29.55
N ILE A 259 -8.29 -20.29 -30.68
CA ILE A 259 -8.52 -19.62 -31.98
C ILE A 259 -9.83 -18.81 -31.92
N MET A 260 -10.89 -19.36 -31.29
CA MET A 260 -12.15 -18.64 -31.14
C MET A 260 -12.02 -17.39 -30.25
N LEU A 261 -11.27 -17.48 -29.16
CA LEU A 261 -10.96 -16.32 -28.29
C LEU A 261 -10.18 -15.25 -29.07
N LEU A 262 -9.21 -15.63 -29.90
CA LEU A 262 -8.46 -14.72 -30.75
C LEU A 262 -9.35 -14.02 -31.78
N ILE A 263 -10.27 -14.76 -32.42
CA ILE A 263 -11.20 -14.18 -33.42
C ILE A 263 -12.19 -13.22 -32.77
N THR A 264 -12.68 -13.55 -31.58
CA THR A 264 -13.65 -12.69 -30.86
C THR A 264 -12.98 -11.51 -30.15
N GLY A 265 -11.66 -11.53 -30.00
CA GLY A 265 -10.92 -10.51 -29.24
C GLY A 265 -11.23 -10.50 -27.74
N TRP A 266 -11.80 -11.58 -27.25
CA TRP A 266 -12.08 -11.72 -25.83
C TRP A 266 -10.86 -12.27 -25.10
N GLU A 267 -10.65 -11.76 -23.89
CA GLU A 267 -9.50 -12.11 -23.08
C GLU A 267 -9.70 -13.42 -22.33
N MET A 268 -8.57 -14.03 -21.97
CA MET A 268 -8.56 -15.28 -21.21
C MET A 268 -8.81 -15.00 -19.72
N GLY A 269 -10.06 -14.75 -19.38
CA GLY A 269 -10.48 -14.58 -17.99
C GLY A 269 -11.00 -15.88 -17.37
N LEU A 270 -11.45 -15.79 -16.12
CA LEU A 270 -11.99 -16.91 -15.34
C LEU A 270 -13.13 -17.67 -16.06
N PRO A 271 -14.10 -17.01 -16.75
CA PRO A 271 -15.11 -17.71 -17.52
C PRO A 271 -14.55 -18.54 -18.67
N ALA A 272 -13.50 -18.06 -19.35
CA ALA A 272 -12.86 -18.79 -20.43
C ALA A 272 -12.15 -20.06 -19.91
N LEU A 273 -11.48 -19.95 -18.74
CA LEU A 273 -10.85 -21.11 -18.07
C LEU A 273 -11.87 -22.18 -17.70
N ILE A 274 -13.01 -21.77 -17.12
CA ILE A 274 -14.10 -22.71 -16.80
C ILE A 274 -14.63 -23.38 -18.08
N GLY A 275 -14.80 -22.61 -19.17
CA GLY A 275 -15.19 -23.15 -20.47
C GLY A 275 -14.21 -24.18 -21.01
N ILE A 276 -12.91 -23.93 -20.88
CA ILE A 276 -11.86 -24.87 -21.30
C ILE A 276 -11.91 -26.16 -20.47
N VAL A 277 -12.10 -26.05 -19.15
CA VAL A 277 -12.24 -27.24 -18.29
C VAL A 277 -13.51 -28.04 -18.61
N MET A 278 -14.61 -27.37 -18.98
CA MET A 278 -15.82 -28.04 -19.40
C MET A 278 -15.70 -28.78 -20.73
N LEU A 279 -14.76 -28.39 -21.60
CA LEU A 279 -14.44 -29.05 -22.86
C LEU A 279 -13.60 -30.33 -22.67
N MET A 280 -13.02 -30.51 -21.51
CA MET A 280 -12.21 -31.66 -21.13
C MET A 280 -13.06 -32.83 -20.64
#